data_9502c1c4a39990905ed90540cf96107f
#
_entry.id   9502c1c4a39990905ed90540cf96107f
#
_cell.length_a   1.000
_cell.length_b   1.000
_cell.length_c   1.000
_cell.angle_alpha   90.00
_cell.angle_beta   90.00
_cell.angle_gamma   90.00
#
_symmetry.space_group_name_H-M   'P 1'
#
loop_
_entity.id
_entity.type
_entity.pdbx_description
1 polymer ?
#
loop_
_entity_poly.entity_id
_entity_poly.type
_entity_poly.pdbx_seq_one_letter_code
_entity_poly.pdbx_strand_id
1 'polypeptide(L)'
;MKYTNQEMKEIARNLLIERGAKIEDIGQIVYDLQKKYISNLTMTHCLDAIERVLDKREVQNAILTGIELDKLAEKKQLSEPLQSLIDGDNPLYGIDEILVLSIVNVYGSIGFTNFGYVDKLKPGIIGKLDEEGKQSDRCNTYLDDIIGAIAAAAASSIAHNFEE
;
A
#
# COMPACT_ATOMS: atom_id res chain seq x y z
N MET A 1 -24.62 -4.22 5.19
CA MET A 1 -23.26 -4.76 5.15
C MET A 1 -22.99 -5.47 6.47
N LYS A 2 -22.30 -6.61 6.49
CA LYS A 2 -22.07 -7.43 7.72
C LYS A 2 -21.08 -6.77 8.69
N TYR A 3 -20.15 -5.95 8.15
CA TYR A 3 -19.09 -5.28 8.92
C TYR A 3 -19.27 -3.78 8.92
N THR A 4 -18.96 -3.14 10.06
CA THR A 4 -18.86 -1.67 10.19
C THR A 4 -17.60 -1.16 9.51
N ASN A 5 -17.50 0.17 9.29
CA ASN A 5 -16.30 0.77 8.72
C ASN A 5 -15.07 0.57 9.62
N GLN A 6 -15.26 0.65 10.94
CA GLN A 6 -14.18 0.46 11.91
C GLN A 6 -13.67 -0.99 11.91
N GLU A 7 -14.56 -1.97 11.88
CA GLU A 7 -14.17 -3.39 11.78
C GLU A 7 -13.40 -3.67 10.47
N MET A 8 -13.84 -3.10 9.35
CA MET A 8 -13.14 -3.23 8.07
C MET A 8 -11.75 -2.60 8.11
N LYS A 9 -11.61 -1.42 8.73
CA LYS A 9 -10.31 -0.77 8.94
C LYS A 9 -9.36 -1.64 9.75
N GLU A 10 -9.84 -2.19 10.87
CA GLU A 10 -9.03 -3.07 11.73
C GLU A 10 -8.59 -4.34 11.00
N ILE A 11 -9.49 -4.96 10.22
CA ILE A 11 -9.16 -6.13 9.41
C ILE A 11 -8.08 -5.77 8.38
N ALA A 12 -8.25 -4.68 7.63
CA ALA A 12 -7.27 -4.25 6.63
C ALA A 12 -5.91 -3.94 7.26
N ARG A 13 -5.89 -3.23 8.40
CA ARG A 13 -4.67 -2.94 9.15
C ARG A 13 -3.95 -4.20 9.62
N ASN A 14 -4.69 -5.15 10.19
CA ASN A 14 -4.13 -6.41 10.66
C ASN A 14 -3.56 -7.25 9.53
N LEU A 15 -4.20 -7.26 8.36
CA LEU A 15 -3.68 -7.93 7.18
C LEU A 15 -2.33 -7.36 6.73
N LEU A 16 -2.15 -6.03 6.73
CA LEU A 16 -0.85 -5.41 6.44
C LEU A 16 0.22 -5.90 7.43
N ILE A 17 -0.10 -5.91 8.73
CA ILE A 17 0.83 -6.35 9.78
C ILE A 17 1.18 -7.84 9.63
N GLU A 18 0.19 -8.70 9.38
CA GLU A 18 0.38 -10.14 9.15
C GLU A 18 1.30 -10.40 7.94
N ARG A 19 1.23 -9.54 6.93
CA ARG A 19 2.07 -9.61 5.74
C ARG A 19 3.47 -9.01 5.95
N GLY A 20 3.77 -8.45 7.13
CA GLY A 20 5.07 -7.92 7.49
C GLY A 20 5.22 -6.41 7.35
N ALA A 21 4.16 -5.69 6.99
CA ALA A 21 4.16 -4.23 6.85
C ALA A 21 3.59 -3.58 8.12
N LYS A 22 4.44 -3.09 9.01
CA LYS A 22 4.02 -2.30 10.16
C LYS A 22 3.63 -0.89 9.71
N ILE A 23 2.66 -0.31 10.39
CA ILE A 23 2.19 1.05 10.08
C ILE A 23 3.33 2.08 10.25
N GLU A 24 4.22 1.87 11.21
CA GLU A 24 5.39 2.71 11.44
C GLU A 24 6.40 2.67 10.28
N ASP A 25 6.56 1.50 9.62
CA ASP A 25 7.42 1.36 8.44
C ASP A 25 6.86 2.17 7.25
N ILE A 26 5.53 2.16 7.07
CA ILE A 26 4.84 3.00 6.08
C ILE A 26 4.98 4.47 6.47
N GLY A 27 4.84 4.79 7.76
CA GLY A 27 5.04 6.14 8.32
C GLY A 27 6.41 6.70 8.01
N GLN A 28 7.46 5.88 8.05
CA GLN A 28 8.81 6.31 7.71
C GLN A 28 8.91 6.72 6.22
N ILE A 29 8.27 6.02 5.31
CA ILE A 29 8.22 6.40 3.88
C ILE A 29 7.51 7.75 3.72
N VAL A 30 6.36 7.93 4.38
CA VAL A 30 5.62 9.20 4.35
C VAL A 30 6.46 10.35 4.87
N TYR A 31 7.16 10.14 5.99
CA TYR A 31 8.06 11.12 6.58
C TYR A 31 9.18 11.51 5.61
N ASP A 32 9.83 10.53 4.98
CA ASP A 32 10.92 10.75 4.04
C ASP A 32 10.47 11.48 2.76
N LEU A 33 9.24 11.27 2.32
CA LEU A 33 8.64 11.99 1.19
C LEU A 33 8.38 13.47 1.50
N GLN A 34 8.00 13.80 2.75
CA GLN A 34 7.49 15.13 3.10
C GLN A 34 8.45 16.00 3.92
N LYS A 35 9.42 15.42 4.64
CA LYS A 35 10.32 16.15 5.56
C LYS A 35 11.12 17.29 4.93
N LYS A 36 11.39 17.23 3.63
CA LYS A 36 12.10 18.29 2.90
C LYS A 36 11.21 19.49 2.54
N TYR A 37 9.90 19.34 2.65
CA TYR A 37 8.93 20.40 2.32
C TYR A 37 8.28 20.99 3.57
N ILE A 38 8.26 20.25 4.68
CA ILE A 38 7.56 20.62 5.92
C ILE A 38 8.54 20.51 7.07
N SER A 39 8.98 21.64 7.60
CA SER A 39 10.06 21.75 8.60
C SER A 39 9.67 21.19 9.97
N ASN A 40 8.39 21.30 10.35
CA ASN A 40 7.84 20.84 11.63
C ASN A 40 7.09 19.50 11.52
N LEU A 41 7.30 18.73 10.45
CA LEU A 41 6.72 17.41 10.28
C LEU A 41 7.21 16.45 11.36
N THR A 42 6.28 15.73 11.96
CA THR A 42 6.57 14.68 12.94
C THR A 42 6.08 13.31 12.45
N MET A 43 6.60 12.23 13.05
CA MET A 43 6.10 10.89 12.77
C MET A 43 4.61 10.76 13.13
N THR A 44 4.15 11.43 14.18
CA THR A 44 2.72 11.44 14.55
C THR A 44 1.85 11.98 13.41
N HIS A 45 2.25 13.07 12.76
CA HIS A 45 1.52 13.59 11.58
C HIS A 45 1.42 12.56 10.45
N CYS A 46 2.50 11.79 10.24
CA CYS A 46 2.54 10.74 9.21
C CYS A 46 1.61 9.57 9.56
N LEU A 47 1.65 9.10 10.81
CA LEU A 47 0.79 8.02 11.28
C LEU A 47 -0.69 8.41 11.25
N ASP A 48 -1.03 9.62 11.70
CA ASP A 48 -2.40 10.15 11.63
C ASP A 48 -2.91 10.26 10.19
N ALA A 49 -2.04 10.63 9.25
CA ALA A 49 -2.39 10.67 7.84
C ALA A 49 -2.68 9.26 7.29
N ILE A 50 -1.86 8.27 7.65
CA ILE A 50 -2.09 6.86 7.28
C ILE A 50 -3.42 6.36 7.86
N GLU A 51 -3.71 6.65 9.13
CA GLU A 51 -4.97 6.26 9.75
C GLU A 51 -6.19 6.85 9.02
N ARG A 52 -6.11 8.11 8.55
CA ARG A 52 -7.15 8.73 7.72
C ARG A 52 -7.29 8.06 6.34
N VAL A 53 -6.19 7.61 5.74
CA VAL A 53 -6.21 6.83 4.49
C VAL A 53 -6.93 5.50 4.72
N LEU A 54 -6.60 4.79 5.79
CA LEU A 54 -7.21 3.51 6.14
C LEU A 54 -8.70 3.62 6.53
N ASP A 55 -9.21 4.82 6.85
CA ASP A 55 -10.63 5.06 7.07
C ASP A 55 -11.48 5.03 5.79
N LYS A 56 -10.86 5.10 4.60
CA LYS A 56 -11.56 5.08 3.32
C LYS A 56 -11.92 3.66 2.91
N ARG A 57 -13.20 3.45 2.55
CA ARG A 57 -13.70 2.13 2.14
C ARG A 57 -13.00 1.59 0.90
N GLU A 58 -12.69 2.46 -0.04
CA GLU A 58 -11.95 2.12 -1.26
C GLU A 58 -10.58 1.55 -0.93
N VAL A 59 -9.90 2.15 0.04
CA VAL A 59 -8.59 1.70 0.53
C VAL A 59 -8.72 0.33 1.21
N GLN A 60 -9.68 0.18 2.12
CA GLN A 60 -9.94 -1.09 2.80
C GLN A 60 -10.22 -2.21 1.79
N ASN A 61 -11.08 -1.94 0.80
CA ASN A 61 -11.43 -2.92 -0.23
C ASN A 61 -10.23 -3.29 -1.12
N ALA A 62 -9.38 -2.33 -1.47
CA ALA A 62 -8.17 -2.60 -2.24
C ALA A 62 -7.18 -3.47 -1.44
N ILE A 63 -6.95 -3.17 -0.16
CA ILE A 63 -6.10 -3.97 0.73
C ILE A 63 -6.62 -5.41 0.84
N LEU A 64 -7.91 -5.58 1.12
CA LEU A 64 -8.54 -6.90 1.25
C LEU A 64 -8.41 -7.71 -0.04
N THR A 65 -8.66 -7.07 -1.19
CA THR A 65 -8.66 -7.75 -2.49
C THR A 65 -7.24 -8.15 -2.89
N GLY A 66 -6.30 -7.24 -2.85
CA GLY A 66 -4.93 -7.51 -3.29
C GLY A 66 -4.23 -8.54 -2.39
N ILE A 67 -4.32 -8.38 -1.07
CA ILE A 67 -3.70 -9.34 -0.14
C ILE A 67 -4.34 -10.74 -0.25
N GLU A 68 -5.64 -10.83 -0.49
CA GLU A 68 -6.28 -12.15 -0.69
C GLU A 68 -5.80 -12.81 -1.99
N LEU A 69 -5.60 -12.05 -3.07
CA LEU A 69 -5.02 -12.59 -4.31
C LEU A 69 -3.58 -13.07 -4.09
N ASP A 70 -2.74 -12.32 -3.40
CA ASP A 70 -1.40 -12.77 -3.03
C ASP A 70 -1.43 -14.08 -2.22
N LYS A 71 -2.30 -14.17 -1.21
CA LYS A 71 -2.47 -15.36 -0.38
C LYS A 71 -2.96 -16.58 -1.15
N LEU A 72 -3.86 -16.38 -2.12
CA LEU A 72 -4.36 -17.45 -2.98
C LEU A 72 -3.28 -17.92 -3.97
N ALA A 73 -2.49 -16.99 -4.50
CA ALA A 73 -1.36 -17.33 -5.35
C ALA A 73 -0.30 -18.15 -4.60
N GLU A 74 0.08 -17.75 -3.38
CA GLU A 74 0.99 -18.54 -2.51
C GLU A 74 0.50 -19.98 -2.31
N LYS A 75 -0.80 -20.15 -2.12
CA LYS A 75 -1.43 -21.47 -1.91
C LYS A 75 -1.69 -22.25 -3.21
N LYS A 76 -1.32 -21.69 -4.37
CA LYS A 76 -1.60 -22.29 -5.70
C LYS A 76 -3.09 -22.58 -5.92
N GLN A 77 -3.95 -21.65 -5.49
CA GLN A 77 -5.41 -21.79 -5.52
C GLN A 77 -6.10 -20.93 -6.60
N LEU A 78 -5.34 -20.20 -7.39
CA LEU A 78 -5.87 -19.49 -8.55
C LEU A 78 -5.88 -20.39 -9.77
N SER A 79 -6.76 -20.09 -10.72
CA SER A 79 -6.78 -20.78 -12.01
C SER A 79 -5.69 -20.25 -12.95
N GLU A 80 -5.17 -21.09 -13.83
CA GLU A 80 -4.30 -20.64 -14.92
C GLU A 80 -5.09 -19.87 -16.00
N PRO A 81 -4.49 -18.84 -16.62
CA PRO A 81 -3.10 -18.36 -16.46
C PRO A 81 -2.91 -17.38 -15.29
N LEU A 82 -3.94 -17.01 -14.53
CA LEU A 82 -3.87 -16.00 -13.47
C LEU A 82 -2.90 -16.41 -12.36
N GLN A 83 -2.86 -17.71 -12.03
CA GLN A 83 -1.92 -18.25 -11.03
C GLN A 83 -0.46 -17.90 -11.38
N SER A 84 -0.06 -18.21 -12.62
CA SER A 84 1.31 -17.94 -13.06
C SER A 84 1.63 -16.44 -13.17
N LEU A 85 0.66 -15.62 -13.52
CA LEU A 85 0.84 -14.18 -13.67
C LEU A 85 1.11 -13.51 -12.31
N ILE A 86 0.31 -13.84 -11.29
CA ILE A 86 0.43 -13.23 -9.95
C ILE A 86 1.60 -13.84 -9.19
N ASP A 87 1.72 -15.16 -9.16
CA ASP A 87 2.76 -15.86 -8.42
C ASP A 87 4.18 -15.54 -8.93
N GLY A 88 4.30 -15.26 -10.21
CA GLY A 88 5.56 -14.90 -10.84
C GLY A 88 5.86 -13.40 -10.91
N ASP A 89 5.01 -12.56 -10.32
CA ASP A 89 5.11 -11.09 -10.41
C ASP A 89 5.45 -10.66 -11.85
N ASN A 90 4.57 -11.06 -12.77
CA ASN A 90 4.86 -10.94 -14.20
C ASN A 90 4.89 -9.47 -14.63
N PRO A 91 6.00 -8.98 -15.17
CA PRO A 91 6.05 -7.64 -15.76
C PRO A 91 4.94 -7.49 -16.80
N LEU A 92 4.17 -6.46 -16.79
CA LEU A 92 2.99 -6.23 -17.66
C LEU A 92 1.72 -6.97 -17.21
N TYR A 93 1.69 -7.61 -16.05
CA TYR A 93 0.41 -8.00 -15.44
C TYR A 93 -0.43 -6.76 -15.18
N GLY A 94 0.12 -5.76 -14.49
CA GLY A 94 -0.37 -4.40 -14.39
C GLY A 94 -1.69 -4.20 -13.63
N ILE A 95 -2.37 -5.27 -13.20
CA ILE A 95 -3.63 -5.15 -12.45
C ILE A 95 -3.35 -4.82 -10.99
N ASP A 96 -2.21 -5.22 -10.45
CA ASP A 96 -1.65 -4.84 -9.17
C ASP A 96 -1.53 -3.32 -9.04
N GLU A 97 -0.87 -2.67 -10.00
CA GLU A 97 -0.77 -1.21 -10.08
C GLU A 97 -2.14 -0.54 -10.29
N ILE A 98 -2.99 -1.08 -11.17
CA ILE A 98 -4.33 -0.54 -11.41
C ILE A 98 -5.23 -0.65 -10.17
N LEU A 99 -5.15 -1.76 -9.44
CA LEU A 99 -5.91 -1.93 -8.20
C LEU A 99 -5.58 -0.81 -7.21
N VAL A 100 -4.29 -0.53 -7.01
CA VAL A 100 -3.85 0.46 -6.02
C VAL A 100 -4.03 1.91 -6.47
N LEU A 101 -4.22 2.17 -7.76
CA LEU A 101 -4.66 3.49 -8.21
C LEU A 101 -6.02 3.89 -7.62
N SER A 102 -6.86 2.93 -7.22
CA SER A 102 -8.09 3.20 -6.47
C SER A 102 -7.83 3.88 -5.13
N ILE A 103 -6.68 3.62 -4.49
CA ILE A 103 -6.22 4.28 -3.26
C ILE A 103 -5.74 5.70 -3.58
N VAL A 104 -4.86 5.80 -4.56
CA VAL A 104 -4.17 7.05 -4.91
C VAL A 104 -5.13 8.09 -5.51
N ASN A 105 -6.11 7.63 -6.29
CA ASN A 105 -7.07 8.49 -6.99
C ASN A 105 -7.87 9.41 -6.04
N VAL A 106 -8.06 9.02 -4.80
CA VAL A 106 -8.75 9.82 -3.77
C VAL A 106 -7.98 11.12 -3.43
N TYR A 107 -6.67 11.16 -3.70
CA TYR A 107 -5.75 12.21 -3.29
C TYR A 107 -5.17 13.04 -4.45
N GLY A 108 -5.67 12.87 -5.66
CA GLY A 108 -5.35 13.70 -6.82
C GLY A 108 -3.95 13.48 -7.40
N SER A 109 -3.47 14.46 -8.18
CA SER A 109 -2.23 14.33 -8.98
C SER A 109 -0.96 14.17 -8.16
N ILE A 110 -0.88 14.76 -6.97
CA ILE A 110 0.26 14.59 -6.05
C ILE A 110 0.37 13.13 -5.61
N GLY A 111 -0.77 12.49 -5.33
CA GLY A 111 -0.83 11.07 -4.99
C GLY A 111 -0.26 10.20 -6.11
N PHE A 112 -0.65 10.40 -7.35
CA PHE A 112 -0.13 9.66 -8.51
C PHE A 112 1.37 9.86 -8.69
N THR A 113 1.86 11.10 -8.57
CA THR A 113 3.30 11.41 -8.69
C THR A 113 4.11 10.74 -7.59
N ASN A 114 3.64 10.80 -6.35
CA ASN A 114 4.30 10.15 -5.22
C ASN A 114 4.28 8.63 -5.38
N PHE A 115 3.18 8.03 -5.85
CA PHE A 115 3.09 6.60 -6.07
C PHE A 115 4.12 6.14 -7.12
N GLY A 116 4.16 6.75 -8.29
CA GLY A 116 5.14 6.40 -9.32
C GLY A 116 6.60 6.55 -8.87
N TYR A 117 6.89 7.53 -8.00
CA TYR A 117 8.21 7.68 -7.41
C TYR A 117 8.55 6.56 -6.43
N VAL A 118 7.62 6.24 -5.54
CA VAL A 118 7.79 5.20 -4.51
C VAL A 118 7.86 3.81 -5.14
N ASP A 119 7.00 3.53 -6.11
CA ASP A 119 7.00 2.28 -6.86
C ASP A 119 8.34 2.04 -7.58
N LYS A 120 8.84 3.05 -8.25
CA LYS A 120 10.13 2.95 -8.95
C LYS A 120 11.32 2.75 -8.02
N LEU A 121 11.35 3.41 -6.85
CA LEU A 121 12.49 3.37 -5.93
C LEU A 121 12.40 2.25 -4.90
N LYS A 122 11.19 1.71 -4.67
CA LYS A 122 10.92 0.67 -3.67
C LYS A 122 11.59 0.95 -2.31
N PRO A 123 11.34 2.12 -1.66
CA PRO A 123 12.06 2.50 -0.44
C PRO A 123 11.62 1.66 0.77
N GLY A 124 12.55 1.41 1.70
CA GLY A 124 12.28 0.86 3.02
C GLY A 124 11.62 -0.51 2.98
N ILE A 125 10.44 -0.64 3.61
CA ILE A 125 9.71 -1.90 3.70
C ILE A 125 9.25 -2.43 2.34
N ILE A 126 8.96 -1.56 1.37
CA ILE A 126 8.51 -1.97 0.03
C ILE A 126 9.59 -2.81 -0.65
N GLY A 127 10.84 -2.34 -0.67
CA GLY A 127 11.94 -3.10 -1.26
C GLY A 127 12.21 -4.42 -0.57
N LYS A 128 12.05 -4.49 0.76
CA LYS A 128 12.19 -5.74 1.51
C LYS A 128 11.12 -6.77 1.13
N LEU A 129 9.88 -6.34 0.98
CA LEU A 129 8.77 -7.22 0.60
C LEU A 129 8.84 -7.65 -0.87
N ASP A 130 9.28 -6.77 -1.76
CA ASP A 130 9.56 -7.10 -3.15
C ASP A 130 10.67 -8.17 -3.27
N GLU A 131 11.77 -8.01 -2.53
CA GLU A 131 12.84 -9.01 -2.47
C GLU A 131 12.37 -10.34 -1.85
N GLU A 132 11.59 -10.28 -0.77
CA GLU A 132 11.04 -11.48 -0.11
C GLU A 132 10.15 -12.27 -1.07
N GLY A 133 9.29 -11.60 -1.83
CA GLY A 133 8.45 -12.23 -2.85
C GLY A 133 9.26 -12.95 -3.93
N LYS A 134 10.41 -12.39 -4.32
CA LYS A 134 11.30 -12.97 -5.34
C LYS A 134 12.19 -14.11 -4.83
N GLN A 135 12.46 -14.17 -3.54
CA GLN A 135 13.45 -15.10 -2.94
C GLN A 135 12.83 -16.21 -2.08
N SER A 136 11.52 -16.18 -1.86
CA SER A 136 10.80 -17.14 -1.03
C SER A 136 9.54 -17.67 -1.71
N ASP A 137 8.80 -18.54 -1.02
CA ASP A 137 7.49 -19.01 -1.49
C ASP A 137 6.35 -18.00 -1.21
N ARG A 138 6.67 -16.77 -0.77
CA ARG A 138 5.69 -15.71 -0.58
C ARG A 138 5.41 -14.98 -1.88
N CYS A 139 4.15 -14.57 -2.04
CA CYS A 139 3.71 -13.73 -3.14
C CYS A 139 3.34 -12.34 -2.59
N ASN A 140 4.03 -11.30 -3.01
CA ASN A 140 3.82 -9.92 -2.59
C ASN A 140 3.51 -9.00 -3.79
N THR A 141 2.99 -9.55 -4.89
CA THR A 141 2.71 -8.85 -6.15
C THR A 141 1.77 -7.66 -5.97
N TYR A 142 0.76 -7.80 -5.10
CA TYR A 142 -0.11 -6.69 -4.73
C TYR A 142 0.35 -5.93 -3.50
N LEU A 143 1.01 -6.59 -2.56
CA LEU A 143 1.31 -6.03 -1.25
C LEU A 143 2.24 -4.83 -1.32
N ASP A 144 3.32 -4.91 -2.09
CA ASP A 144 4.31 -3.83 -2.19
C ASP A 144 3.70 -2.57 -2.82
N ASP A 145 2.88 -2.73 -3.86
CA ASP A 145 2.12 -1.65 -4.49
C ASP A 145 1.07 -1.03 -3.56
N ILE A 146 0.35 -1.86 -2.78
CA ILE A 146 -0.60 -1.39 -1.76
C ILE A 146 0.10 -0.49 -0.74
N ILE A 147 1.26 -0.89 -0.23
CA ILE A 147 2.03 -0.11 0.73
C ILE A 147 2.51 1.19 0.10
N GLY A 148 3.01 1.14 -1.12
CA GLY A 148 3.43 2.30 -1.90
C GLY A 148 2.29 3.30 -2.09
N ALA A 149 1.10 2.81 -2.43
CA ALA A 149 -0.09 3.63 -2.63
C ALA A 149 -0.61 4.27 -1.33
N ILE A 150 -0.60 3.53 -0.21
CA ILE A 150 -0.97 4.07 1.11
C ILE A 150 0.01 5.19 1.51
N ALA A 151 1.31 4.97 1.35
CA ALA A 151 2.32 5.99 1.66
C ALA A 151 2.17 7.23 0.76
N ALA A 152 1.96 7.05 -0.54
CA ALA A 152 1.74 8.13 -1.49
C ALA A 152 0.48 8.94 -1.17
N ALA A 153 -0.62 8.27 -0.84
CA ALA A 153 -1.88 8.88 -0.45
C ALA A 153 -1.75 9.68 0.86
N ALA A 154 -1.10 9.13 1.87
CA ALA A 154 -0.85 9.82 3.14
C ALA A 154 0.04 11.05 2.95
N ALA A 155 1.11 10.94 2.17
CA ALA A 155 2.00 12.05 1.84
C ALA A 155 1.24 13.17 1.09
N SER A 156 0.38 12.82 0.14
CA SER A 156 -0.47 13.77 -0.57
C SER A 156 -1.47 14.46 0.36
N SER A 157 -2.09 13.71 1.26
CA SER A 157 -3.01 14.27 2.28
C SER A 157 -2.30 15.30 3.17
N ILE A 158 -1.07 15.02 3.58
CA ILE A 158 -0.25 15.96 4.35
C ILE A 158 0.05 17.21 3.52
N ALA A 159 0.53 17.04 2.28
CA ALA A 159 0.89 18.17 1.41
C ALA A 159 -0.27 19.13 1.15
N HIS A 160 -1.52 18.62 1.14
CA HIS A 160 -2.70 19.45 0.92
C HIS A 160 -3.28 20.11 2.19
N ASN A 161 -3.05 19.54 3.37
CA ASN A 161 -3.74 19.94 4.60
C ASN A 161 -2.80 20.41 5.72
N PHE A 162 -1.51 20.46 5.46
CA PHE A 162 -0.57 20.92 6.49
C PHE A 162 -0.57 22.44 6.54
N GLU A 163 -1.12 23.01 7.61
CA GLU A 163 -0.99 24.43 7.93
C GLU A 163 0.30 24.64 8.72
N GLU A 164 1.14 25.59 8.29
CA GLU A 164 2.38 25.98 8.96
C GLU A 164 2.12 26.69 10.30
#